data_1ecc23164a7b7095b0b4b50aa6c62025
#
_entry.id   1ecc23164a7b7095b0b4b50aa6c62025
#
_cell.length_a   1.000
_cell.length_b   1.000
_cell.length_c   1.000
_cell.angle_alpha   90.00
_cell.angle_beta   90.00
_cell.angle_gamma   90.00
#
_symmetry.space_group_name_H-M   'P 1'
#
loop_
_entity.id
_entity.type
_entity.pdbx_description
1 polymer ?
#
loop_
_entity_poly.entity_id
_entity_poly.type
_entity_poly.pdbx_seq_one_letter_code
_entity_poly.pdbx_strand_id
1 'polypeptide(L)'
;MSVDKIGRQRYPPSQNGLYMKALGKGDRTMAVSEKRKDNRGRILRDGEQQRADGRYMYTYKDPLTRKVSYIYSWKLEPHDRVPSGKRTDLSLREKIRELKENERNGILYRGGDLSVLELVEKYLNTKNGVRPTTQNGYRTVVNFLKKDPFGEKRIDTVRVLDAKEWIVGLQKKGKGYSSIHSIRGVLRPAFALAAESDFIRKNPFDFELKDVLINDSSKRDAVEPSVEKRFLDFVKNDETYRECYDGMFILFKTGLRVSELSGLTLRDIDMKERTININHQLQTTGHKGKYIEETKTNAGTRILPMTEEVYEAFQRVLENRKSPKVEQIIDGYSGFLFLDRRGKAMVSYQWEKRFQRAVEKHNKENKRKLPKITPHICRHTYCTNMAKSGISPKTLQYLMGHSSIEVTMNVYTHLGLVDAKREVDRLEAMKEINEKEQTGKWFRMA
;
A
#
# COMPACT_ATOMS: atom_id res chain seq x y z
N MET A 1 -20.66 45.57 -42.59
CA MET A 1 -21.56 45.11 -43.64
C MET A 1 -21.22 43.68 -43.93
N SER A 2 -22.04 42.92 -43.56
CA SER A 2 -22.73 41.68 -43.81
C SER A 2 -21.86 40.47 -43.98
N VAL A 3 -22.01 39.63 -42.98
CA VAL A 3 -21.70 38.23 -42.87
C VAL A 3 -22.70 37.44 -43.72
N ASP A 4 -22.21 36.38 -44.41
CA ASP A 4 -22.95 35.11 -44.60
C ASP A 4 -21.98 34.03 -45.08
N LYS A 5 -21.87 33.09 -44.25
CA LYS A 5 -22.40 31.73 -44.19
C LYS A 5 -21.63 30.65 -44.98
N ILE A 6 -21.07 29.72 -44.27
CA ILE A 6 -20.79 28.32 -44.63
C ILE A 6 -19.59 28.09 -45.55
N GLY A 7 -18.39 28.05 -44.95
CA GLY A 7 -17.20 27.52 -45.57
C GLY A 7 -17.16 26.00 -45.71
N ARG A 8 -17.51 25.49 -46.84
CA ARG A 8 -17.08 24.16 -47.33
C ARG A 8 -15.96 24.34 -48.35
N GLN A 9 -14.75 24.02 -47.98
CA GLN A 9 -13.63 23.88 -48.95
C GLN A 9 -13.92 22.68 -49.84
N ARG A 10 -14.09 22.94 -51.13
CA ARG A 10 -14.08 21.94 -52.19
C ARG A 10 -12.65 21.67 -52.61
N TYR A 11 -12.22 20.41 -52.56
CA TYR A 11 -11.01 19.93 -53.23
C TYR A 11 -11.29 19.71 -54.70
N PRO A 12 -10.31 20.00 -55.59
CA PRO A 12 -10.48 19.78 -57.02
C PRO A 12 -10.39 18.28 -57.39
N PRO A 13 -11.01 17.83 -58.47
CA PRO A 13 -10.98 16.43 -58.90
C PRO A 13 -9.63 16.07 -59.54
N SER A 14 -9.07 14.94 -59.13
CA SER A 14 -7.91 14.31 -59.74
C SER A 14 -8.24 13.78 -61.14
N GLN A 15 -7.49 14.22 -62.11
CA GLN A 15 -7.46 13.69 -63.47
C GLN A 15 -6.97 12.24 -63.46
N ASN A 16 -7.80 11.32 -63.85
CA ASN A 16 -7.38 10.04 -64.40
C ASN A 16 -8.30 9.73 -65.59
N GLY A 17 -7.79 10.04 -66.74
CA GLY A 17 -8.38 9.62 -68.00
C GLY A 17 -7.29 9.15 -68.97
N LEU A 18 -7.59 8.08 -69.59
CA LEU A 18 -6.97 7.51 -70.80
C LEU A 18 -5.67 6.69 -70.64
N TYR A 19 -5.86 5.36 -70.62
CA TYR A 19 -5.27 4.50 -71.67
C TYR A 19 -6.06 3.18 -71.71
N MET A 20 -7.02 3.12 -72.64
CA MET A 20 -7.56 1.88 -73.22
C MET A 20 -6.95 1.71 -74.60
N LYS A 21 -6.16 0.67 -74.79
CA LYS A 21 -6.09 -0.16 -76.03
C LYS A 21 -4.98 -1.20 -75.94
N ALA A 22 -5.33 -2.44 -75.80
CA ALA A 22 -5.04 -3.42 -76.84
C ALA A 22 -5.48 -4.84 -76.40
N LEU A 23 -6.37 -5.39 -77.10
CA LEU A 23 -6.81 -6.79 -77.06
C LEU A 23 -5.66 -7.71 -77.50
N GLY A 24 -5.32 -8.70 -76.65
CA GLY A 24 -4.56 -9.91 -77.00
C GLY A 24 -5.17 -11.08 -76.26
N LYS A 25 -5.88 -11.94 -76.99
CA LYS A 25 -6.28 -13.28 -76.56
C LYS A 25 -4.99 -14.08 -76.29
N GLY A 26 -4.73 -14.45 -75.06
CA GLY A 26 -3.66 -15.36 -74.71
C GLY A 26 -4.13 -16.25 -73.57
N ASP A 27 -4.08 -17.52 -73.74
CA ASP A 27 -4.38 -18.60 -72.79
C ASP A 27 -3.99 -18.31 -71.38
N ARG A 28 -4.95 -18.29 -70.44
CA ARG A 28 -4.69 -18.36 -69.00
C ARG A 28 -4.39 -19.81 -68.64
N THR A 29 -3.18 -20.23 -68.85
CA THR A 29 -2.59 -21.32 -68.05
C THR A 29 -2.48 -20.80 -66.64
N MET A 30 -3.24 -21.37 -65.69
CA MET A 30 -3.06 -21.14 -64.30
C MET A 30 -1.60 -21.50 -63.93
N ALA A 31 -0.76 -20.49 -63.73
CA ALA A 31 0.55 -20.70 -63.12
C ALA A 31 0.32 -21.26 -61.72
N VAL A 32 0.60 -22.54 -61.53
CA VAL A 32 0.70 -23.19 -60.22
C VAL A 32 1.79 -22.44 -59.47
N SER A 33 1.44 -21.59 -58.53
CA SER A 33 2.42 -20.85 -57.71
C SER A 33 3.29 -21.88 -56.99
N GLU A 34 4.57 -21.94 -57.35
CA GLU A 34 5.53 -22.80 -56.65
C GLU A 34 5.50 -22.48 -55.14
N LYS A 35 5.18 -23.51 -54.36
CA LYS A 35 5.12 -23.37 -52.89
C LYS A 35 6.48 -22.98 -52.39
N ARG A 36 6.59 -21.83 -51.70
CA ARG A 36 7.82 -21.33 -51.09
C ARG A 36 8.41 -22.36 -50.13
N LYS A 37 9.71 -22.62 -50.24
CA LYS A 37 10.42 -23.58 -49.41
C LYS A 37 11.52 -22.86 -48.59
N ASP A 38 11.83 -23.41 -47.44
CA ASP A 38 12.98 -23.00 -46.64
C ASP A 38 14.28 -23.66 -47.17
N ASN A 39 15.42 -23.32 -46.56
CA ASN A 39 16.74 -23.86 -46.89
C ASN A 39 16.86 -25.39 -46.68
N ARG A 40 15.89 -26.00 -46.01
CA ARG A 40 15.79 -27.45 -45.78
C ARG A 40 14.74 -28.13 -46.68
N GLY A 41 14.21 -27.41 -47.68
CA GLY A 41 13.20 -27.93 -48.61
C GLY A 41 11.78 -28.02 -48.03
N ARG A 42 11.52 -27.52 -46.82
CA ARG A 42 10.19 -27.58 -46.19
C ARG A 42 9.29 -26.47 -46.71
N ILE A 43 8.02 -26.80 -46.94
CA ILE A 43 7.01 -25.86 -47.43
C ILE A 43 6.70 -24.83 -46.34
N LEU A 44 6.85 -23.55 -46.69
CA LEU A 44 6.43 -22.42 -45.88
C LEU A 44 4.96 -22.09 -46.15
N ARG A 45 4.22 -21.84 -45.09
CA ARG A 45 2.79 -21.47 -45.15
C ARG A 45 2.64 -19.98 -45.47
N ASP A 46 1.42 -19.55 -45.76
CA ASP A 46 1.13 -18.14 -46.02
C ASP A 46 1.54 -17.27 -44.81
N GLY A 47 2.25 -16.17 -45.10
CA GLY A 47 2.85 -15.29 -44.09
C GLY A 47 4.19 -15.77 -43.56
N GLU A 48 4.58 -17.04 -43.68
CA GLU A 48 5.88 -17.57 -43.26
C GLU A 48 6.98 -17.24 -44.29
N GLN A 49 8.14 -16.85 -43.82
CA GLN A 49 9.33 -16.59 -44.63
C GLN A 49 10.60 -16.95 -43.83
N GLN A 50 11.62 -17.42 -44.54
CA GLN A 50 12.96 -17.52 -43.95
C GLN A 50 13.82 -16.37 -44.42
N ARG A 51 14.49 -15.68 -43.48
CA ARG A 51 15.38 -14.56 -43.75
C ARG A 51 16.78 -15.06 -44.11
N ALA A 52 17.59 -14.19 -44.69
CA ALA A 52 18.97 -14.48 -45.05
C ALA A 52 19.85 -14.83 -43.83
N ASP A 53 19.51 -14.33 -42.63
CA ASP A 53 20.17 -14.63 -41.38
C ASP A 53 19.79 -16.00 -40.78
N GLY A 54 18.92 -16.75 -41.48
CA GLY A 54 18.45 -18.06 -41.06
C GLY A 54 17.23 -18.05 -40.13
N ARG A 55 16.79 -16.89 -39.62
CA ARG A 55 15.57 -16.80 -38.82
C ARG A 55 14.33 -16.98 -39.66
N TYR A 56 13.34 -17.62 -39.08
CA TYR A 56 11.99 -17.67 -39.66
C TYR A 56 11.20 -16.44 -39.19
N MET A 57 10.38 -15.90 -40.05
CA MET A 57 9.52 -14.75 -39.86
C MET A 57 8.10 -15.07 -40.30
N TYR A 58 7.13 -14.64 -39.51
CA TYR A 58 5.71 -14.64 -39.89
C TYR A 58 5.22 -13.20 -39.93
N THR A 59 4.60 -12.85 -41.03
CA THR A 59 4.00 -11.54 -41.27
C THR A 59 2.50 -11.64 -41.10
N TYR A 60 1.91 -10.78 -40.29
CA TYR A 60 0.45 -10.71 -40.13
C TYR A 60 -0.01 -9.26 -40.01
N LYS A 61 -1.27 -9.02 -40.28
CA LYS A 61 -1.89 -7.72 -39.97
C LYS A 61 -2.48 -7.79 -38.57
N ASP A 62 -2.05 -6.92 -37.71
CA ASP A 62 -2.65 -6.74 -36.41
C ASP A 62 -4.13 -6.34 -36.60
N PRO A 63 -5.09 -7.10 -36.05
CA PRO A 63 -6.51 -6.88 -36.28
C PRO A 63 -7.01 -5.53 -35.75
N LEU A 64 -6.29 -4.93 -34.79
CA LEU A 64 -6.65 -3.66 -34.15
C LEU A 64 -6.04 -2.45 -34.83
N THR A 65 -4.72 -2.49 -35.04
CA THR A 65 -3.98 -1.35 -35.60
C THR A 65 -4.02 -1.36 -37.13
N ARG A 66 -4.42 -2.46 -37.72
CA ARG A 66 -4.31 -2.73 -39.18
C ARG A 66 -2.90 -2.59 -39.74
N LYS A 67 -1.90 -2.45 -38.87
CA LYS A 67 -0.49 -2.37 -39.26
C LYS A 67 0.08 -3.76 -39.46
N VAL A 68 1.08 -3.84 -40.31
CA VAL A 68 1.84 -5.07 -40.52
C VAL A 68 2.75 -5.31 -39.34
N SER A 69 2.69 -6.49 -38.75
CA SER A 69 3.50 -6.94 -37.60
C SER A 69 4.24 -8.22 -37.93
N TYR A 70 5.33 -8.49 -37.23
CA TYR A 70 6.24 -9.59 -37.50
C TYR A 70 6.54 -10.40 -36.24
N ILE A 71 6.53 -11.74 -36.38
CA ILE A 71 7.00 -12.68 -35.36
C ILE A 71 8.23 -13.38 -35.87
N TYR A 72 9.24 -13.57 -35.02
CA TYR A 72 10.50 -14.20 -35.37
C TYR A 72 10.80 -15.42 -34.50
N SER A 73 11.43 -16.44 -35.10
CA SER A 73 12.04 -17.55 -34.35
C SER A 73 13.22 -18.16 -35.12
N TRP A 74 14.14 -18.79 -34.42
CA TRP A 74 15.21 -19.59 -35.00
C TRP A 74 14.77 -20.98 -35.39
N LYS A 75 13.55 -21.39 -34.99
CA LYS A 75 12.96 -22.70 -35.24
C LYS A 75 11.69 -22.52 -36.05
N LEU A 76 11.45 -23.34 -37.06
CA LEU A 76 10.16 -23.43 -37.76
C LEU A 76 9.21 -24.36 -36.99
N GLU A 77 9.71 -25.52 -36.57
CA GLU A 77 8.98 -26.54 -35.81
C GLU A 77 9.56 -26.76 -34.42
N PRO A 78 8.78 -27.31 -33.45
CA PRO A 78 9.21 -27.51 -32.09
C PRO A 78 10.51 -28.29 -31.91
N HIS A 79 10.71 -29.30 -32.77
CA HIS A 79 11.86 -30.19 -32.75
C HIS A 79 13.10 -29.65 -33.48
N ASP A 80 13.04 -28.48 -34.10
CA ASP A 80 14.19 -27.87 -34.77
C ASP A 80 15.27 -27.50 -33.76
N ARG A 81 16.55 -27.72 -34.15
CA ARG A 81 17.70 -27.29 -33.35
C ARG A 81 17.95 -25.80 -33.55
N VAL A 82 18.21 -25.11 -32.45
CA VAL A 82 18.62 -23.70 -32.45
C VAL A 82 20.11 -23.62 -32.82
N PRO A 83 20.51 -22.65 -33.66
CA PRO A 83 21.93 -22.45 -33.96
C PRO A 83 22.76 -22.18 -32.68
N SER A 84 23.99 -22.65 -32.69
CA SER A 84 24.93 -22.49 -31.57
C SER A 84 25.05 -20.99 -31.16
N GLY A 85 25.02 -20.70 -29.86
CA GLY A 85 25.12 -19.36 -29.33
C GLY A 85 23.82 -18.54 -29.39
N LYS A 86 22.70 -19.12 -29.82
CA LYS A 86 21.39 -18.44 -29.85
C LYS A 86 20.48 -18.94 -28.73
N ARG A 87 19.62 -18.03 -28.23
CA ARG A 87 18.69 -18.36 -27.14
C ARG A 87 17.60 -19.32 -27.64
N THR A 88 17.32 -20.35 -26.86
CA THR A 88 16.21 -21.28 -27.13
C THR A 88 14.87 -20.56 -26.91
N ASP A 89 13.98 -20.65 -27.88
CA ASP A 89 12.66 -20.04 -27.88
C ASP A 89 11.64 -20.99 -28.55
N LEU A 90 10.35 -20.68 -28.44
CA LEU A 90 9.29 -21.39 -29.15
C LEU A 90 9.53 -21.35 -30.67
N SER A 91 9.12 -22.40 -31.37
CA SER A 91 9.17 -22.42 -32.83
C SER A 91 8.21 -21.36 -33.41
N LEU A 92 8.46 -20.97 -34.68
CA LEU A 92 7.61 -20.02 -35.37
C LEU A 92 6.14 -20.47 -35.37
N ARG A 93 5.91 -21.75 -35.65
CA ARG A 93 4.56 -22.34 -35.77
C ARG A 93 3.85 -22.45 -34.42
N GLU A 94 4.57 -22.66 -33.32
CA GLU A 94 4.01 -22.56 -31.96
C GLU A 94 3.57 -21.14 -31.67
N LYS A 95 4.41 -20.16 -31.96
CA LYS A 95 4.08 -18.73 -31.79
C LYS A 95 2.86 -18.30 -32.65
N ILE A 96 2.79 -18.79 -33.88
CA ILE A 96 1.62 -18.54 -34.77
C ILE A 96 0.35 -19.18 -34.18
N ARG A 97 0.47 -20.38 -33.61
CA ARG A 97 -0.66 -21.05 -32.96
C ARG A 97 -1.15 -20.27 -31.77
N GLU A 98 -0.24 -19.86 -30.89
CA GLU A 98 -0.57 -18.98 -29.75
C GLU A 98 -1.24 -17.68 -30.21
N LEU A 99 -0.71 -17.02 -31.26
CA LEU A 99 -1.31 -15.80 -31.81
C LEU A 99 -2.75 -16.04 -32.25
N LYS A 100 -2.99 -17.09 -33.06
CA LYS A 100 -4.32 -17.41 -33.57
C LYS A 100 -5.30 -17.87 -32.49
N GLU A 101 -4.81 -18.56 -31.48
CA GLU A 101 -5.59 -18.98 -30.31
C GLU A 101 -6.01 -17.77 -29.47
N ASN A 102 -5.10 -16.82 -29.30
CA ASN A 102 -5.37 -15.56 -28.62
C ASN A 102 -6.38 -14.70 -29.43
N GLU A 103 -6.24 -14.62 -30.74
CA GLU A 103 -7.22 -13.94 -31.61
C GLU A 103 -8.62 -14.58 -31.49
N ARG A 104 -8.72 -15.91 -31.49
CA ARG A 104 -9.99 -16.64 -31.34
C ARG A 104 -10.63 -16.43 -29.97
N ASN A 105 -9.80 -16.28 -28.93
CA ASN A 105 -10.24 -16.07 -27.56
C ASN A 105 -10.53 -14.59 -27.25
N GLY A 106 -10.46 -13.70 -28.27
CA GLY A 106 -10.68 -12.27 -28.12
C GLY A 106 -9.60 -11.56 -27.30
N ILE A 107 -8.46 -12.22 -27.02
CA ILE A 107 -7.35 -11.65 -26.26
C ILE A 107 -6.58 -10.69 -27.18
N LEU A 108 -7.04 -9.45 -27.19
CA LEU A 108 -6.45 -8.40 -28.00
C LEU A 108 -5.29 -7.76 -27.20
N TYR A 109 -4.06 -8.13 -27.52
CA TYR A 109 -2.84 -7.59 -26.91
C TYR A 109 -2.64 -6.08 -27.17
N ARG A 110 -3.64 -5.25 -26.88
CA ARG A 110 -3.52 -3.80 -27.03
C ARG A 110 -2.61 -3.14 -25.96
N GLY A 111 -2.23 -3.89 -24.94
CA GLY A 111 -1.42 -3.42 -23.81
C GLY A 111 -0.08 -4.11 -23.64
N GLY A 112 0.25 -5.08 -24.51
CA GLY A 112 1.49 -5.87 -24.38
C GLY A 112 2.78 -5.03 -24.52
N ASP A 113 2.69 -3.89 -25.18
CA ASP A 113 3.82 -2.95 -25.29
C ASP A 113 4.02 -2.06 -24.06
N LEU A 114 3.08 -2.04 -23.11
CA LEU A 114 3.22 -1.26 -21.89
C LEU A 114 4.35 -1.82 -21.03
N SER A 115 5.16 -0.93 -20.48
CA SER A 115 6.07 -1.26 -19.40
C SER A 115 5.31 -1.46 -18.08
N VAL A 116 5.94 -2.15 -17.12
CA VAL A 116 5.40 -2.29 -15.77
C VAL A 116 5.13 -0.94 -15.13
N LEU A 117 6.03 0.02 -15.34
CA LEU A 117 5.86 1.39 -14.82
C LEU A 117 4.63 2.07 -15.42
N GLU A 118 4.50 2.05 -16.75
CA GLU A 118 3.34 2.64 -17.45
C GLU A 118 2.02 2.00 -17.02
N LEU A 119 1.99 0.68 -16.83
CA LEU A 119 0.82 -0.03 -16.30
C LEU A 119 0.44 0.49 -14.91
N VAL A 120 1.43 0.60 -14.01
CA VAL A 120 1.21 1.11 -12.66
C VAL A 120 0.73 2.56 -12.69
N GLU A 121 1.33 3.43 -13.48
CA GLU A 121 0.89 4.83 -13.62
C GLU A 121 -0.55 4.92 -14.16
N LYS A 122 -0.91 4.13 -15.17
CA LYS A 122 -2.28 4.04 -15.68
C LYS A 122 -3.27 3.54 -14.60
N TYR A 123 -2.92 2.47 -13.88
CA TYR A 123 -3.73 1.96 -12.77
C TYR A 123 -3.94 3.02 -11.68
N LEU A 124 -2.91 3.74 -11.30
CA LEU A 124 -3.01 4.77 -10.25
C LEU A 124 -3.87 5.96 -10.71
N ASN A 125 -3.86 6.30 -11.99
CA ASN A 125 -4.72 7.34 -12.57
C ASN A 125 -6.22 6.98 -12.54
N THR A 126 -6.56 5.70 -12.42
CA THR A 126 -7.97 5.27 -12.21
C THR A 126 -8.44 5.41 -10.76
N LYS A 127 -7.52 5.70 -9.82
CA LYS A 127 -7.84 5.81 -8.39
C LYS A 127 -8.22 7.23 -7.99
N ASN A 128 -9.51 7.51 -7.97
CA ASN A 128 -10.06 8.78 -7.48
C ASN A 128 -10.34 8.72 -5.98
N GLY A 129 -10.30 9.86 -5.31
CA GLY A 129 -10.65 9.99 -3.88
C GLY A 129 -9.66 9.34 -2.90
N VAL A 130 -8.44 9.04 -3.34
CA VAL A 130 -7.42 8.42 -2.50
C VAL A 130 -6.84 9.43 -1.51
N ARG A 131 -6.73 9.04 -0.24
CA ARG A 131 -6.14 9.90 0.81
C ARG A 131 -4.69 10.31 0.49
N PRO A 132 -4.28 11.54 0.86
CA PRO A 132 -2.94 12.05 0.58
C PRO A 132 -1.80 11.15 1.07
N THR A 133 -1.98 10.51 2.22
CA THR A 133 -1.01 9.54 2.78
C THR A 133 -0.85 8.32 1.89
N THR A 134 -1.96 7.79 1.34
CA THR A 134 -1.93 6.65 0.40
C THR A 134 -1.31 7.06 -0.93
N GLN A 135 -1.61 8.27 -1.43
CA GLN A 135 -0.99 8.82 -2.64
C GLN A 135 0.54 8.91 -2.50
N ASN A 136 1.04 9.31 -1.31
CA ASN A 136 2.49 9.31 -1.04
C ASN A 136 3.08 7.89 -1.08
N GLY A 137 2.36 6.89 -0.56
CA GLY A 137 2.74 5.49 -0.68
C GLY A 137 2.85 5.05 -2.15
N TYR A 138 1.86 5.38 -2.97
CA TYR A 138 1.87 5.11 -4.41
C TYR A 138 3.05 5.79 -5.12
N ARG A 139 3.29 7.08 -4.81
CA ARG A 139 4.43 7.82 -5.36
C ARG A 139 5.77 7.18 -5.00
N THR A 140 5.90 6.67 -3.79
CA THR A 140 7.11 5.93 -3.36
C THR A 140 7.33 4.69 -4.21
N VAL A 141 6.27 3.93 -4.54
CA VAL A 141 6.37 2.75 -5.42
C VAL A 141 6.71 3.14 -6.85
N VAL A 142 6.07 4.18 -7.40
CA VAL A 142 6.39 4.71 -8.75
C VAL A 142 7.84 5.17 -8.84
N ASN A 143 8.32 5.95 -7.85
CA ASN A 143 9.70 6.41 -7.81
C ASN A 143 10.71 5.26 -7.66
N PHE A 144 10.31 4.19 -7.01
CA PHE A 144 11.11 2.98 -6.92
C PHE A 144 11.17 2.28 -8.29
N LEU A 145 10.04 2.07 -8.96
CA LEU A 145 9.98 1.42 -10.27
C LEU A 145 10.72 2.22 -11.36
N LYS A 146 10.74 3.55 -11.29
CA LYS A 146 11.53 4.41 -12.20
C LYS A 146 13.04 4.17 -12.11
N LYS A 147 13.52 3.61 -11.01
CA LYS A 147 14.95 3.33 -10.77
C LYS A 147 15.30 1.84 -10.87
N ASP A 148 14.31 0.98 -10.94
CA ASP A 148 14.49 -0.47 -10.98
C ASP A 148 14.26 -1.00 -12.41
N PRO A 149 15.17 -1.79 -12.97
CA PRO A 149 15.03 -2.33 -14.33
C PRO A 149 13.73 -3.12 -14.57
N PHE A 150 13.10 -3.62 -13.50
CA PHE A 150 11.81 -4.29 -13.59
C PHE A 150 10.70 -3.35 -14.07
N GLY A 151 10.81 -2.06 -13.76
CA GLY A 151 9.85 -1.04 -14.23
C GLY A 151 9.81 -0.88 -15.75
N GLU A 152 10.92 -1.15 -16.43
CA GLU A 152 11.05 -1.04 -17.90
C GLU A 152 10.61 -2.32 -18.63
N LYS A 153 10.42 -3.44 -17.91
CA LYS A 153 9.99 -4.69 -18.55
C LYS A 153 8.59 -4.55 -19.14
N ARG A 154 8.40 -5.10 -20.33
CA ARG A 154 7.06 -5.21 -20.94
C ARG A 154 6.19 -6.17 -20.14
N ILE A 155 4.95 -5.79 -19.90
CA ILE A 155 4.01 -6.56 -19.05
C ILE A 155 3.68 -7.94 -19.63
N ASP A 156 3.64 -8.09 -20.93
CA ASP A 156 3.39 -9.35 -21.62
C ASP A 156 4.54 -10.38 -21.48
N THR A 157 5.75 -9.90 -21.14
CA THR A 157 6.92 -10.77 -20.93
C THR A 157 7.08 -11.19 -19.48
N VAL A 158 6.39 -10.55 -18.52
CA VAL A 158 6.51 -10.87 -17.09
C VAL A 158 5.72 -12.13 -16.77
N ARG A 159 6.42 -13.18 -16.36
CA ARG A 159 5.82 -14.44 -15.88
C ARG A 159 5.86 -14.50 -14.36
N VAL A 160 5.09 -15.42 -13.77
CA VAL A 160 5.06 -15.64 -12.32
C VAL A 160 6.46 -15.90 -11.75
N LEU A 161 7.29 -16.64 -12.49
CA LEU A 161 8.66 -16.91 -12.07
C LEU A 161 9.49 -15.62 -12.02
N ASP A 162 9.42 -14.78 -13.06
CA ASP A 162 10.13 -13.48 -13.08
C ASP A 162 9.73 -12.59 -11.91
N ALA A 163 8.42 -12.54 -11.59
CA ALA A 163 7.90 -11.76 -10.48
C ALA A 163 8.43 -12.27 -9.13
N LYS A 164 8.42 -13.59 -8.93
CA LYS A 164 8.96 -14.22 -7.71
C LYS A 164 10.47 -14.01 -7.57
N GLU A 165 11.24 -14.24 -8.62
CA GLU A 165 12.70 -14.03 -8.63
C GLU A 165 13.06 -12.57 -8.35
N TRP A 166 12.33 -11.62 -8.94
CA TRP A 166 12.53 -10.21 -8.69
C TRP A 166 12.26 -9.85 -7.23
N ILE A 167 11.15 -10.32 -6.64
CA ILE A 167 10.79 -10.11 -5.24
C ILE A 167 11.85 -10.68 -4.30
N VAL A 168 12.31 -11.91 -4.55
CA VAL A 168 13.42 -12.52 -3.79
C VAL A 168 14.70 -11.70 -3.93
N GLY A 169 14.98 -11.22 -5.13
CA GLY A 169 16.11 -10.32 -5.41
C GLY A 169 16.03 -9.02 -4.62
N LEU A 170 14.83 -8.45 -4.41
CA LEU A 170 14.65 -7.28 -3.57
C LEU A 170 15.00 -7.54 -2.11
N GLN A 171 14.58 -8.68 -1.55
CA GLN A 171 14.93 -9.05 -0.17
C GLN A 171 16.45 -9.28 -0.02
N LYS A 172 17.07 -9.97 -0.97
CA LYS A 172 18.53 -10.14 -1.00
C LYS A 172 19.31 -8.84 -1.07
N LYS A 173 18.74 -7.80 -1.70
CA LYS A 173 19.28 -6.42 -1.75
C LYS A 173 18.97 -5.61 -0.48
N GLY A 174 18.41 -6.21 0.57
CA GLY A 174 18.17 -5.58 1.86
C GLY A 174 16.82 -4.87 1.99
N LYS A 175 15.88 -5.04 1.05
CA LYS A 175 14.50 -4.54 1.26
C LYS A 175 13.76 -5.46 2.22
N GLY A 176 13.29 -4.92 3.34
CA GLY A 176 12.50 -5.67 4.31
C GLY A 176 11.13 -6.10 3.76
N TYR A 177 10.58 -7.17 4.31
CA TYR A 177 9.29 -7.77 3.93
C TYR A 177 8.16 -6.75 3.81
N SER A 178 7.99 -5.85 4.79
CA SER A 178 6.93 -4.82 4.78
C SER A 178 7.03 -3.87 3.58
N SER A 179 8.25 -3.51 3.16
CA SER A 179 8.47 -2.66 1.99
C SER A 179 8.10 -3.39 0.70
N ILE A 180 8.47 -4.66 0.59
CA ILE A 180 8.13 -5.52 -0.56
C ILE A 180 6.61 -5.76 -0.60
N HIS A 181 5.98 -6.00 0.55
CA HIS A 181 4.53 -6.11 0.66
C HIS A 181 3.82 -4.86 0.13
N SER A 182 4.32 -3.67 0.47
CA SER A 182 3.77 -2.40 -0.02
C SER A 182 3.92 -2.24 -1.55
N ILE A 183 5.08 -2.61 -2.10
CA ILE A 183 5.34 -2.58 -3.55
C ILE A 183 4.38 -3.54 -4.27
N ARG A 184 4.29 -4.79 -3.81
CA ARG A 184 3.37 -5.79 -4.37
C ARG A 184 1.91 -5.36 -4.22
N GLY A 185 1.55 -4.68 -3.14
CA GLY A 185 0.23 -4.13 -2.89
C GLY A 185 -0.24 -3.12 -3.96
N VAL A 186 0.67 -2.55 -4.74
CA VAL A 186 0.38 -1.72 -5.92
C VAL A 186 0.45 -2.55 -7.21
N LEU A 187 1.44 -3.40 -7.35
CA LEU A 187 1.64 -4.20 -8.56
C LEU A 187 0.54 -5.24 -8.78
N ARG A 188 0.16 -5.99 -7.74
CA ARG A 188 -0.85 -7.05 -7.85
C ARG A 188 -2.18 -6.53 -8.43
N PRO A 189 -2.80 -5.47 -7.91
CA PRO A 189 -4.04 -4.95 -8.49
C PRO A 189 -3.84 -4.27 -9.86
N ALA A 190 -2.67 -3.68 -10.14
CA ALA A 190 -2.38 -3.14 -11.46
C ALA A 190 -2.33 -4.26 -12.52
N PHE A 191 -1.66 -5.36 -12.22
CA PHE A 191 -1.61 -6.53 -13.10
C PHE A 191 -2.95 -7.30 -13.13
N ALA A 192 -3.79 -7.24 -12.09
CA ALA A 192 -5.15 -7.77 -12.14
C ALA A 192 -5.98 -6.99 -13.16
N LEU A 193 -5.93 -5.65 -13.14
CA LEU A 193 -6.59 -4.81 -14.13
C LEU A 193 -6.08 -5.10 -15.55
N ALA A 194 -4.78 -5.34 -15.73
CA ALA A 194 -4.23 -5.71 -17.04
C ALA A 194 -4.75 -7.05 -17.52
N ALA A 195 -4.98 -8.03 -16.64
CA ALA A 195 -5.58 -9.31 -16.97
C ALA A 195 -7.07 -9.18 -17.28
N GLU A 196 -7.81 -8.39 -16.50
CA GLU A 196 -9.23 -8.07 -16.73
C GLU A 196 -9.46 -7.29 -18.03
N SER A 197 -8.44 -6.53 -18.48
CA SER A 197 -8.46 -5.76 -19.73
C SER A 197 -7.89 -6.54 -20.91
N ASP A 198 -7.64 -7.84 -20.78
CA ASP A 198 -7.06 -8.71 -21.80
C ASP A 198 -5.67 -8.28 -22.32
N PHE A 199 -4.93 -7.48 -21.55
CA PHE A 199 -3.56 -7.09 -21.88
C PHE A 199 -2.57 -8.22 -21.62
N ILE A 200 -2.87 -9.08 -20.66
CA ILE A 200 -2.09 -10.25 -20.28
C ILE A 200 -3.02 -11.41 -19.92
N ARG A 201 -2.53 -12.63 -20.03
CA ARG A 201 -3.34 -13.84 -19.79
C ARG A 201 -3.61 -14.14 -18.32
N LYS A 202 -2.64 -13.85 -17.44
CA LYS A 202 -2.72 -14.10 -15.98
C LYS A 202 -1.89 -13.08 -15.24
N ASN A 203 -2.34 -12.73 -14.03
CA ASN A 203 -1.62 -11.85 -13.15
C ASN A 203 -0.34 -12.53 -12.60
N PRO A 204 0.87 -12.06 -12.92
CA PRO A 204 2.11 -12.67 -12.47
C PRO A 204 2.37 -12.48 -10.96
N PHE A 205 1.63 -11.58 -10.29
CA PHE A 205 1.74 -11.31 -8.84
C PHE A 205 0.65 -12.03 -8.02
N ASP A 206 -0.11 -12.94 -8.62
CA ASP A 206 -1.17 -13.67 -7.93
C ASP A 206 -0.62 -14.92 -7.21
N PHE A 207 0.11 -14.67 -6.13
CA PHE A 207 0.67 -15.68 -5.22
C PHE A 207 0.75 -15.11 -3.80
N GLU A 208 0.84 -15.94 -2.79
CA GLU A 208 1.02 -15.48 -1.40
C GLU A 208 2.49 -15.12 -1.13
N LEU A 209 2.71 -13.94 -0.55
CA LEU A 209 4.07 -13.44 -0.31
C LEU A 209 4.82 -14.28 0.73
N LYS A 210 4.11 -14.86 1.69
CA LYS A 210 4.66 -15.76 2.72
C LYS A 210 5.28 -17.04 2.14
N ASP A 211 4.83 -17.46 0.95
CA ASP A 211 5.35 -18.67 0.29
C ASP A 211 6.65 -18.39 -0.50
N VAL A 212 7.04 -17.13 -0.60
CA VAL A 212 8.18 -16.68 -1.42
C VAL A 212 9.26 -16.02 -0.58
N LEU A 213 8.88 -15.32 0.48
CA LEU A 213 9.78 -14.53 1.33
C LEU A 213 9.71 -14.95 2.79
N ILE A 214 10.83 -14.82 3.45
CA ILE A 214 10.90 -14.90 4.92
C ILE A 214 10.38 -13.56 5.46
N ASN A 215 9.44 -13.62 6.41
CA ASN A 215 8.96 -12.42 7.09
C ASN A 215 9.97 -11.97 8.15
N ASP A 216 10.83 -11.03 7.78
CA ASP A 216 11.84 -10.39 8.63
C ASP A 216 11.32 -9.17 9.40
N SER A 217 10.00 -8.92 9.37
CA SER A 217 9.40 -7.79 10.08
C SER A 217 9.61 -7.95 11.59
N SER A 218 10.23 -6.97 12.21
CA SER A 218 10.36 -6.94 13.67
C SER A 218 8.97 -6.92 14.32
N LYS A 219 8.70 -7.89 15.19
CA LYS A 219 7.52 -7.84 16.06
C LYS A 219 7.58 -6.57 16.91
N ARG A 220 6.46 -5.90 17.02
CA ARG A 220 6.30 -4.74 17.89
C ARG A 220 5.71 -5.21 19.19
N ASP A 221 6.56 -5.60 20.12
CA ASP A 221 6.09 -6.09 21.42
C ASP A 221 5.74 -4.90 22.34
N ALA A 222 4.76 -5.12 23.19
CA ALA A 222 4.46 -4.19 24.29
C ALA A 222 5.66 -4.09 25.22
N VAL A 223 5.89 -2.91 25.76
CA VAL A 223 6.97 -2.75 26.76
C VAL A 223 6.47 -3.19 28.14
N GLU A 224 7.37 -3.78 28.91
CA GLU A 224 7.11 -4.13 30.29
C GLU A 224 6.82 -2.88 31.15
N PRO A 225 5.95 -2.99 32.20
CA PRO A 225 5.63 -1.86 33.07
C PRO A 225 6.86 -1.19 33.69
N SER A 226 7.89 -1.97 34.02
CA SER A 226 9.18 -1.47 34.54
C SER A 226 9.95 -0.63 33.52
N VAL A 227 9.81 -0.94 32.24
CA VAL A 227 10.44 -0.22 31.12
C VAL A 227 9.66 1.08 30.85
N GLU A 228 8.32 1.01 30.82
CA GLU A 228 7.45 2.18 30.70
C GLU A 228 7.75 3.20 31.80
N LYS A 229 7.73 2.75 33.07
CA LYS A 229 8.03 3.61 34.23
C LYS A 229 9.40 4.26 34.07
N ARG A 230 10.45 3.50 33.82
CA ARG A 230 11.82 4.03 33.67
C ARG A 230 11.93 5.03 32.54
N PHE A 231 11.26 4.83 31.44
CA PHE A 231 11.24 5.79 30.33
C PHE A 231 10.54 7.08 30.73
N LEU A 232 9.35 6.98 31.35
CA LEU A 232 8.57 8.13 31.77
C LEU A 232 9.28 8.91 32.89
N ASP A 233 9.90 8.23 33.86
CA ASP A 233 10.71 8.87 34.92
C ASP A 233 11.90 9.63 34.31
N PHE A 234 12.58 9.06 33.34
CA PHE A 234 13.65 9.75 32.62
C PHE A 234 13.15 11.02 31.92
N VAL A 235 12.06 10.89 31.12
CA VAL A 235 11.49 12.04 30.39
C VAL A 235 11.03 13.14 31.32
N LYS A 236 10.43 12.79 32.49
CA LYS A 236 9.93 13.72 33.48
C LYS A 236 11.06 14.58 34.09
N ASN A 237 12.22 13.96 34.36
CA ASN A 237 13.34 14.59 35.01
C ASN A 237 14.36 15.24 34.08
N ASP A 238 14.26 14.97 32.75
CA ASP A 238 15.19 15.49 31.76
C ASP A 238 14.82 16.90 31.30
N GLU A 239 15.76 17.84 31.38
CA GLU A 239 15.53 19.27 31.04
C GLU A 239 15.07 19.48 29.60
N THR A 240 15.48 18.59 28.66
CA THR A 240 15.16 18.71 27.25
C THR A 240 13.78 18.15 26.93
N TYR A 241 13.36 17.07 27.62
CA TYR A 241 12.16 16.30 27.25
C TYR A 241 10.99 16.45 28.20
N ARG A 242 11.16 17.06 29.39
CA ARG A 242 10.09 17.28 30.38
C ARG A 242 8.87 17.99 29.82
N GLU A 243 9.06 18.91 28.86
CA GLU A 243 7.94 19.59 28.17
C GLU A 243 7.07 18.63 27.36
N CYS A 244 7.56 17.41 27.04
CA CYS A 244 6.84 16.40 26.29
C CYS A 244 6.29 15.29 27.18
N TYR A 245 6.56 15.33 28.50
CA TYR A 245 6.21 14.26 29.43
C TYR A 245 4.72 13.92 29.37
N ASP A 246 3.84 14.91 29.56
CA ASP A 246 2.40 14.68 29.62
C ASP A 246 1.85 14.12 28.29
N GLY A 247 2.33 14.60 27.15
CA GLY A 247 1.95 14.02 25.85
C GLY A 247 2.41 12.59 25.66
N MET A 248 3.63 12.24 26.09
CA MET A 248 4.14 10.87 26.05
C MET A 248 3.40 9.97 27.05
N PHE A 249 3.09 10.47 28.24
CA PHE A 249 2.30 9.79 29.25
C PHE A 249 0.87 9.49 28.73
N ILE A 250 0.20 10.49 28.17
CA ILE A 250 -1.14 10.32 27.59
C ILE A 250 -1.16 9.24 26.50
N LEU A 251 -0.13 9.18 25.64
CA LEU A 251 -0.02 8.12 24.63
C LEU A 251 0.05 6.70 25.24
N PHE A 252 0.75 6.54 26.35
CA PHE A 252 0.82 5.25 27.07
C PHE A 252 -0.49 4.89 27.78
N LYS A 253 -1.20 5.90 28.31
CA LYS A 253 -2.36 5.68 29.18
C LYS A 253 -3.71 5.73 28.45
N THR A 254 -3.73 6.13 27.16
CA THR A 254 -4.97 6.21 26.37
C THR A 254 -4.94 5.38 25.10
N GLY A 255 -3.74 4.99 24.65
CA GLY A 255 -3.58 4.27 23.38
C GLY A 255 -3.95 5.10 22.14
N LEU A 256 -4.02 6.41 22.23
CA LEU A 256 -4.25 7.32 21.09
C LEU A 256 -3.23 7.08 19.97
N ARG A 257 -3.67 7.24 18.72
CA ARG A 257 -2.72 7.36 17.62
C ARG A 257 -1.98 8.70 17.76
N VAL A 258 -0.71 8.71 17.42
CA VAL A 258 0.08 9.96 17.53
C VAL A 258 -0.49 11.11 16.68
N SER A 259 -1.15 10.80 15.57
CA SER A 259 -1.84 11.80 14.74
C SER A 259 -3.14 12.29 15.38
N GLU A 260 -3.85 11.46 16.16
CA GLU A 260 -4.99 11.84 16.98
C GLU A 260 -4.51 12.80 18.11
N LEU A 261 -3.49 12.40 18.88
CA LEU A 261 -2.90 13.26 19.92
C LEU A 261 -2.46 14.61 19.33
N SER A 262 -1.79 14.59 18.19
CA SER A 262 -1.34 15.81 17.50
C SER A 262 -2.48 16.72 17.06
N GLY A 263 -3.65 16.13 16.76
CA GLY A 263 -4.86 16.83 16.34
C GLY A 263 -5.67 17.42 17.48
N LEU A 264 -5.50 16.94 18.72
CA LEU A 264 -6.33 17.41 19.85
C LEU A 264 -6.28 18.93 20.02
N THR A 265 -7.46 19.51 20.17
CA THR A 265 -7.67 20.92 20.45
C THR A 265 -8.29 21.11 21.83
N LEU A 266 -8.37 22.35 22.29
CA LEU A 266 -9.05 22.70 23.55
C LEU A 266 -10.52 22.25 23.57
N ARG A 267 -11.18 22.18 22.40
CA ARG A 267 -12.59 21.79 22.27
C ARG A 267 -12.82 20.29 22.41
N ASP A 268 -11.77 19.50 22.28
CA ASP A 268 -11.87 18.02 22.32
C ASP A 268 -11.77 17.47 23.74
N ILE A 269 -11.46 18.33 24.72
CA ILE A 269 -11.24 17.93 26.12
C ILE A 269 -12.37 18.47 26.96
N ASP A 270 -13.16 17.57 27.54
CA ASP A 270 -14.18 17.91 28.52
C ASP A 270 -13.65 17.52 29.91
N MET A 271 -13.15 18.54 30.65
CA MET A 271 -12.63 18.35 32.01
C MET A 271 -13.74 18.08 33.02
N LYS A 272 -14.98 18.50 32.77
CA LYS A 272 -16.13 18.28 33.67
C LYS A 272 -16.61 16.83 33.58
N GLU A 273 -16.86 16.35 32.35
CA GLU A 273 -17.31 15.00 32.10
C GLU A 273 -16.15 13.98 32.03
N ARG A 274 -14.89 14.48 32.13
CA ARG A 274 -13.65 13.68 32.06
C ARG A 274 -13.59 12.82 30.79
N THR A 275 -13.78 13.45 29.64
CA THR A 275 -13.79 12.75 28.35
C THR A 275 -12.90 13.44 27.32
N ILE A 276 -12.43 12.64 26.35
CA ILE A 276 -11.64 13.06 25.21
C ILE A 276 -12.42 12.72 23.95
N ASN A 277 -12.75 13.71 23.16
CA ASN A 277 -13.45 13.51 21.87
C ASN A 277 -12.43 13.30 20.75
N ILE A 278 -12.47 12.14 20.11
CA ILE A 278 -11.59 11.78 18.99
C ILE A 278 -12.44 11.71 17.73
N ASN A 279 -12.40 12.74 16.92
CA ASN A 279 -13.15 12.84 15.66
C ASN A 279 -12.26 13.21 14.46
N HIS A 280 -11.02 13.62 14.70
CA HIS A 280 -10.07 14.03 13.68
C HIS A 280 -8.63 13.71 14.06
N GLN A 281 -7.72 13.92 13.11
CA GLN A 281 -6.29 13.74 13.30
C GLN A 281 -5.49 14.78 12.50
N LEU A 282 -4.36 15.22 13.04
CA LEU A 282 -3.45 16.11 12.34
C LEU A 282 -2.45 15.29 11.53
N GLN A 283 -2.44 15.52 10.22
CA GLN A 283 -1.55 14.88 9.27
C GLN A 283 -0.60 15.90 8.61
N THR A 284 0.46 15.41 8.00
CA THR A 284 1.35 16.23 7.19
C THR A 284 1.88 15.46 5.98
N THR A 285 1.96 16.14 4.85
CA THR A 285 2.64 15.62 3.66
C THR A 285 3.53 16.70 3.08
N GLY A 286 4.59 16.28 2.35
CA GLY A 286 5.52 17.22 1.74
C GLY A 286 4.89 18.22 0.76
N HIS A 287 3.72 17.89 0.18
CA HIS A 287 3.04 18.75 -0.79
C HIS A 287 1.91 19.59 -0.17
N LYS A 288 1.12 19.00 0.72
CA LYS A 288 -0.03 19.69 1.32
C LYS A 288 0.34 20.45 2.60
N GLY A 289 1.49 20.16 3.20
CA GLY A 289 1.85 20.66 4.51
C GLY A 289 1.03 19.98 5.61
N LYS A 290 0.66 20.74 6.66
CA LYS A 290 -0.21 20.26 7.73
C LYS A 290 -1.67 20.36 7.30
N TYR A 291 -2.45 19.32 7.57
CA TYR A 291 -3.90 19.29 7.28
C TYR A 291 -4.62 18.40 8.29
N ILE A 292 -5.89 18.68 8.49
CA ILE A 292 -6.79 17.85 9.30
C ILE A 292 -7.39 16.76 8.40
N GLU A 293 -7.42 15.56 8.91
CA GLU A 293 -8.08 14.43 8.31
C GLU A 293 -9.11 13.88 9.30
N GLU A 294 -10.35 13.82 8.90
CA GLU A 294 -11.39 13.16 9.68
C GLU A 294 -11.07 11.68 9.85
N THR A 295 -11.61 11.05 10.88
CA THR A 295 -11.39 9.62 11.13
C THR A 295 -11.88 8.80 9.94
N LYS A 296 -11.13 7.76 9.58
CA LYS A 296 -11.38 6.96 8.36
C LYS A 296 -12.69 6.18 8.40
N THR A 297 -13.19 5.88 9.57
CA THR A 297 -14.36 5.01 9.80
C THR A 297 -15.13 5.55 11.01
N ASN A 298 -16.42 5.21 11.09
CA ASN A 298 -17.22 5.50 12.29
C ASN A 298 -16.58 4.95 13.58
N ALA A 299 -15.85 3.85 13.49
CA ALA A 299 -15.08 3.30 14.62
C ALA A 299 -13.90 4.20 15.05
N GLY A 300 -13.41 5.06 14.18
CA GLY A 300 -12.36 6.03 14.50
C GLY A 300 -12.86 7.20 15.34
N THR A 301 -14.13 7.62 15.13
CA THR A 301 -14.80 8.65 15.94
C THR A 301 -15.29 8.01 17.23
N ARG A 302 -14.79 8.48 18.35
CA ARG A 302 -15.09 7.91 19.66
C ARG A 302 -14.83 8.90 20.77
N ILE A 303 -15.48 8.68 21.90
CA ILE A 303 -15.24 9.43 23.14
C ILE A 303 -14.50 8.50 24.11
N LEU A 304 -13.36 8.93 24.61
CA LEU A 304 -12.56 8.18 25.58
C LEU A 304 -12.78 8.73 26.98
N PRO A 305 -13.08 7.90 27.98
CA PRO A 305 -13.08 8.31 29.37
C PRO A 305 -11.64 8.53 29.85
N MET A 306 -11.44 9.49 30.74
CA MET A 306 -10.16 9.73 31.42
C MET A 306 -10.11 8.95 32.73
N THR A 307 -8.99 8.26 32.97
CA THR A 307 -8.62 7.86 34.32
C THR A 307 -8.12 9.08 35.09
N GLU A 308 -8.02 8.99 36.44
CA GLU A 308 -7.52 10.08 37.26
C GLU A 308 -6.14 10.58 36.78
N GLU A 309 -5.21 9.66 36.54
CA GLU A 309 -3.86 9.99 36.05
C GLU A 309 -3.88 10.73 34.69
N VAL A 310 -4.80 10.36 33.79
CA VAL A 310 -4.97 11.01 32.48
C VAL A 310 -5.60 12.39 32.65
N TYR A 311 -6.58 12.51 33.54
CA TYR A 311 -7.22 13.79 33.87
C TYR A 311 -6.18 14.78 34.40
N GLU A 312 -5.35 14.41 35.40
CA GLU A 312 -4.27 15.22 35.91
C GLU A 312 -3.24 15.60 34.84
N ALA A 313 -2.93 14.67 33.92
CA ALA A 313 -2.02 14.96 32.80
C ALA A 313 -2.61 16.03 31.87
N PHE A 314 -3.90 15.95 31.53
CA PHE A 314 -4.55 16.99 30.73
C PHE A 314 -4.67 18.31 31.46
N GLN A 315 -4.92 18.30 32.79
CA GLN A 315 -4.92 19.50 33.59
C GLN A 315 -3.54 20.23 33.48
N ARG A 316 -2.44 19.51 33.67
CA ARG A 316 -1.09 20.09 33.49
C ARG A 316 -0.85 20.59 32.06
N VAL A 317 -1.34 19.84 31.03
CA VAL A 317 -1.23 20.29 29.65
C VAL A 317 -1.95 21.60 29.42
N LEU A 318 -3.18 21.76 29.95
CA LEU A 318 -3.97 22.97 29.81
C LEU A 318 -3.36 24.17 30.57
N GLU A 319 -2.90 23.95 31.78
CA GLU A 319 -2.24 24.96 32.62
C GLU A 319 -0.91 25.46 32.01
N ASN A 320 -0.11 24.55 31.48
CA ASN A 320 1.20 24.86 30.90
C ASN A 320 1.15 25.22 29.40
N ARG A 321 -0.02 25.19 28.77
CA ARG A 321 -0.15 25.52 27.36
C ARG A 321 0.22 26.98 27.09
N LYS A 322 1.33 27.17 26.36
CA LYS A 322 1.75 28.50 25.91
C LYS A 322 0.80 28.94 24.79
N SER A 323 -0.12 29.83 25.11
CA SER A 323 -1.01 30.44 24.10
C SER A 323 -0.20 31.35 23.18
N PRO A 324 -0.05 31.06 21.89
CA PRO A 324 0.64 31.96 20.98
C PRO A 324 -0.17 33.23 20.73
N LYS A 325 0.50 34.36 20.44
CA LYS A 325 -0.20 35.63 20.11
C LYS A 325 -1.19 35.47 18.94
N VAL A 326 -0.86 34.58 18.00
CA VAL A 326 -1.73 34.23 16.88
C VAL A 326 -1.83 32.71 16.84
N GLU A 327 -3.02 32.19 17.07
CA GLU A 327 -3.29 30.74 16.98
C GLU A 327 -3.18 30.26 15.54
N GLN A 328 -2.51 29.11 15.37
CA GLN A 328 -2.47 28.47 14.07
C GLN A 328 -3.83 27.85 13.73
N ILE A 329 -4.39 28.22 12.57
CA ILE A 329 -5.59 27.60 12.02
C ILE A 329 -5.17 26.61 10.94
N ILE A 330 -5.67 25.38 11.01
CA ILE A 330 -5.44 24.32 10.04
C ILE A 330 -6.80 23.72 9.68
N ASP A 331 -7.24 23.88 8.44
CA ASP A 331 -8.56 23.41 7.94
C ASP A 331 -9.73 23.76 8.91
N GLY A 332 -9.72 24.97 9.48
CA GLY A 332 -10.77 25.47 10.40
C GLY A 332 -10.56 25.10 11.89
N TYR A 333 -9.59 24.26 12.21
CA TYR A 333 -9.25 23.91 13.60
C TYR A 333 -8.18 24.83 14.17
N SER A 334 -8.33 25.20 15.42
CA SER A 334 -7.39 26.04 16.18
C SER A 334 -7.35 25.59 17.65
N GLY A 335 -6.44 26.15 18.42
CA GLY A 335 -6.33 25.79 19.85
C GLY A 335 -5.71 24.41 20.07
N PHE A 336 -4.80 23.97 19.22
CA PHE A 336 -4.10 22.69 19.38
C PHE A 336 -3.38 22.60 20.72
N LEU A 337 -3.50 21.46 21.41
CA LEU A 337 -2.95 21.29 22.75
C LEU A 337 -1.42 21.22 22.76
N PHE A 338 -0.83 20.55 21.78
CA PHE A 338 0.61 20.30 21.75
C PHE A 338 1.28 21.15 20.68
N LEU A 339 2.06 22.12 21.12
CA LEU A 339 2.75 23.07 20.27
C LEU A 339 4.26 22.85 20.29
N ASP A 340 4.90 23.15 19.17
CA ASP A 340 6.36 23.20 19.09
C ASP A 340 6.90 24.53 19.66
N ARG A 341 8.22 24.69 19.72
CA ARG A 341 8.88 25.91 20.23
C ARG A 341 8.51 27.20 19.45
N ARG A 342 7.92 27.05 18.25
CA ARG A 342 7.46 28.17 17.40
C ARG A 342 5.96 28.43 17.57
N GLY A 343 5.30 27.78 18.53
CA GLY A 343 3.84 27.91 18.74
C GLY A 343 3.00 27.23 17.66
N LYS A 344 3.56 26.31 16.87
CA LYS A 344 2.83 25.58 15.83
C LYS A 344 2.49 24.18 16.31
N ALA A 345 1.31 23.67 15.93
CA ALA A 345 0.87 22.33 16.27
C ALA A 345 1.92 21.27 15.92
N MET A 346 2.27 20.42 16.88
CA MET A 346 3.23 19.32 16.68
C MET A 346 2.62 18.21 15.84
N VAL A 347 3.39 17.74 14.86
CA VAL A 347 2.99 16.63 13.98
C VAL A 347 3.63 15.31 14.40
N SER A 348 3.07 14.20 13.95
CA SER A 348 3.49 12.83 14.29
C SER A 348 5.00 12.61 14.19
N TYR A 349 5.65 13.10 13.14
CA TYR A 349 7.10 12.98 12.94
C TYR A 349 7.91 13.66 14.05
N GLN A 350 7.44 14.82 14.56
CA GLN A 350 8.13 15.52 15.66
C GLN A 350 8.05 14.71 16.95
N TRP A 351 6.92 14.07 17.24
CA TRP A 351 6.77 13.14 18.36
C TRP A 351 7.70 11.92 18.20
N GLU A 352 7.69 11.26 17.05
CA GLU A 352 8.57 10.12 16.78
C GLU A 352 10.05 10.46 17.03
N LYS A 353 10.49 11.63 16.56
CA LYS A 353 11.86 12.11 16.79
C LYS A 353 12.16 12.39 18.27
N ARG A 354 11.19 12.91 19.03
CA ARG A 354 11.35 13.14 20.46
C ARG A 354 11.47 11.82 21.23
N PHE A 355 10.64 10.84 20.94
CA PHE A 355 10.76 9.50 21.51
C PHE A 355 12.12 8.88 21.20
N GLN A 356 12.52 8.89 19.94
CA GLN A 356 13.79 8.32 19.49
C GLN A 356 14.97 8.96 20.24
N ARG A 357 15.03 10.29 20.27
CA ARG A 357 16.14 11.02 20.92
C ARG A 357 16.14 10.86 22.43
N ALA A 358 14.98 10.78 23.07
CA ALA A 358 14.88 10.52 24.50
C ALA A 358 15.44 9.13 24.85
N VAL A 359 15.07 8.09 24.09
CA VAL A 359 15.64 6.74 24.25
C VAL A 359 17.15 6.73 24.00
N GLU A 360 17.62 7.39 22.95
CA GLU A 360 19.03 7.49 22.61
C GLU A 360 19.83 8.19 23.73
N LYS A 361 19.30 9.31 24.28
CA LYS A 361 19.94 10.04 25.39
C LYS A 361 19.97 9.19 26.66
N HIS A 362 18.83 8.61 27.07
CA HIS A 362 18.77 7.68 28.18
C HIS A 362 19.82 6.57 28.04
N ASN A 363 19.91 5.99 26.83
CA ASN A 363 20.81 4.87 26.58
C ASN A 363 22.29 5.26 26.52
N LYS A 364 22.62 6.53 26.33
CA LYS A 364 23.99 7.07 26.52
C LYS A 364 24.35 7.21 27.97
N GLU A 365 23.43 7.73 28.79
CA GLU A 365 23.65 8.11 30.16
C GLU A 365 23.50 6.95 31.16
N ASN A 366 22.76 5.91 30.83
CA ASN A 366 22.40 4.83 31.73
C ASN A 366 22.95 3.47 31.29
N LYS A 367 23.39 2.64 32.23
CA LYS A 367 23.87 1.26 31.97
C LYS A 367 22.74 0.36 31.51
N ARG A 368 21.55 0.45 32.15
CA ARG A 368 20.37 -0.35 31.80
C ARG A 368 19.64 0.29 30.62
N LYS A 369 19.87 -0.26 29.43
CA LYS A 369 19.32 0.30 28.19
C LYS A 369 17.82 0.12 28.10
N LEU A 370 17.16 1.09 27.45
CA LEU A 370 15.77 1.01 27.01
C LEU A 370 15.70 0.39 25.62
N PRO A 371 14.70 -0.44 25.35
CA PRO A 371 14.41 -0.87 23.99
C PRO A 371 13.92 0.32 23.14
N LYS A 372 13.72 0.09 21.86
CA LYS A 372 13.08 1.09 20.99
C LYS A 372 11.66 1.37 21.51
N ILE A 373 11.37 2.61 21.84
CA ILE A 373 10.04 3.09 22.24
C ILE A 373 9.57 4.12 21.22
N THR A 374 8.36 3.97 20.74
CA THR A 374 7.73 4.85 19.74
C THR A 374 6.28 5.09 20.14
N PRO A 375 5.61 6.14 19.63
CA PRO A 375 4.18 6.36 19.88
C PRO A 375 3.31 5.14 19.55
N HIS A 376 3.67 4.39 18.51
CA HIS A 376 2.95 3.18 18.13
C HIS A 376 3.14 2.03 19.13
N ILE A 377 4.34 1.92 19.73
CA ILE A 377 4.61 0.97 20.81
C ILE A 377 3.83 1.34 22.06
N CYS A 378 3.71 2.64 22.40
CA CYS A 378 2.86 3.10 23.51
C CYS A 378 1.41 2.62 23.33
N ARG A 379 0.86 2.81 22.14
CA ARG A 379 -0.49 2.33 21.80
C ARG A 379 -0.60 0.80 21.89
N HIS A 380 0.40 0.07 21.41
CA HIS A 380 0.43 -1.39 21.51
C HIS A 380 0.49 -1.83 22.97
N THR A 381 1.31 -1.17 23.79
CA THR A 381 1.43 -1.42 25.23
C THR A 381 0.11 -1.19 25.94
N TYR A 382 -0.57 -0.07 25.68
CA TYR A 382 -1.91 0.18 26.22
C TYR A 382 -2.89 -0.93 25.85
N CYS A 383 -2.94 -1.29 24.56
CA CYS A 383 -3.84 -2.35 24.08
C CYS A 383 -3.59 -3.68 24.77
N THR A 384 -2.32 -4.07 24.92
CA THR A 384 -1.90 -5.31 25.60
C THR A 384 -2.23 -5.28 27.10
N ASN A 385 -1.95 -4.16 27.78
CA ASN A 385 -2.24 -4.01 29.21
C ASN A 385 -3.74 -4.07 29.47
N MET A 386 -4.56 -3.42 28.66
CA MET A 386 -6.02 -3.48 28.75
C MET A 386 -6.56 -4.89 28.49
N ALA A 387 -6.01 -5.60 27.50
CA ALA A 387 -6.39 -7.01 27.27
C ALA A 387 -6.03 -7.89 28.47
N LYS A 388 -4.83 -7.72 29.06
CA LYS A 388 -4.37 -8.43 30.26
C LYS A 388 -5.18 -8.09 31.51
N SER A 389 -5.81 -6.90 31.56
CA SER A 389 -6.71 -6.51 32.65
C SER A 389 -8.12 -7.08 32.55
N GLY A 390 -8.40 -7.92 31.54
CA GLY A 390 -9.69 -8.60 31.37
C GLY A 390 -10.79 -7.73 30.76
N ILE A 391 -10.45 -6.61 30.07
CA ILE A 391 -11.45 -5.83 29.34
C ILE A 391 -12.04 -6.63 28.20
N SER A 392 -13.34 -6.47 27.92
CA SER A 392 -13.95 -7.19 26.81
C SER A 392 -13.30 -6.78 25.46
N PRO A 393 -13.10 -7.72 24.52
CA PRO A 393 -12.53 -7.42 23.21
C PRO A 393 -13.29 -6.33 22.46
N LYS A 394 -14.63 -6.29 22.63
CA LYS A 394 -15.49 -5.28 21.98
C LYS A 394 -15.27 -3.87 22.56
N THR A 395 -15.16 -3.78 23.90
CA THR A 395 -14.83 -2.52 24.57
C THR A 395 -13.44 -2.04 24.18
N LEU A 396 -12.46 -2.95 24.13
CA LEU A 396 -11.10 -2.61 23.69
C LEU A 396 -11.08 -2.18 22.22
N GLN A 397 -11.85 -2.82 21.33
CA GLN A 397 -12.02 -2.40 19.96
C GLN A 397 -12.50 -0.93 19.88
N TYR A 398 -13.51 -0.58 20.67
CA TYR A 398 -14.04 0.79 20.74
C TYR A 398 -12.98 1.77 21.23
N LEU A 399 -12.34 1.52 22.37
CA LEU A 399 -11.32 2.39 22.94
C LEU A 399 -10.15 2.62 21.97
N MET A 400 -9.72 1.58 21.28
CA MET A 400 -8.65 1.65 20.30
C MET A 400 -9.09 2.27 18.96
N GLY A 401 -10.39 2.31 18.64
CA GLY A 401 -10.89 2.75 17.34
C GLY A 401 -10.38 1.82 16.21
N HIS A 402 -10.46 0.51 16.41
CA HIS A 402 -10.11 -0.47 15.38
C HIS A 402 -11.34 -0.77 14.51
N SER A 403 -11.19 -0.64 13.20
CA SER A 403 -12.27 -0.90 12.24
C SER A 403 -12.63 -2.39 12.14
N SER A 404 -11.66 -3.30 12.37
CA SER A 404 -11.88 -4.75 12.44
C SER A 404 -11.58 -5.27 13.83
N ILE A 405 -12.42 -6.18 14.33
CA ILE A 405 -12.21 -6.88 15.60
C ILE A 405 -10.96 -7.76 15.55
N GLU A 406 -10.58 -8.28 14.38
CA GLU A 406 -9.41 -9.13 14.20
C GLU A 406 -8.13 -8.45 14.69
N VAL A 407 -7.98 -7.14 14.42
CA VAL A 407 -6.83 -6.35 14.90
C VAL A 407 -6.75 -6.36 16.43
N THR A 408 -7.90 -6.30 17.11
CA THR A 408 -7.98 -6.38 18.57
C THR A 408 -7.75 -7.81 19.07
N MET A 409 -8.35 -8.80 18.42
CA MET A 409 -8.20 -10.19 18.78
C MET A 409 -6.76 -10.70 18.70
N ASN A 410 -5.97 -10.19 17.77
CA ASN A 410 -4.53 -10.50 17.67
C ASN A 410 -3.75 -10.23 18.98
N VAL A 411 -4.22 -9.30 19.81
CA VAL A 411 -3.58 -9.03 21.11
C VAL A 411 -3.96 -10.10 22.12
N TYR A 412 -5.19 -10.61 22.08
CA TYR A 412 -5.67 -11.65 22.97
C TYR A 412 -5.07 -13.02 22.67
N THR A 413 -4.63 -13.29 21.44
CA THR A 413 -3.96 -14.55 21.07
C THR A 413 -2.63 -14.78 21.78
N HIS A 414 -2.06 -13.74 22.40
CA HIS A 414 -0.81 -13.82 23.17
C HIS A 414 -1.03 -13.98 24.69
N LEU A 415 -2.30 -14.04 25.15
CA LEU A 415 -2.61 -14.33 26.55
C LEU A 415 -2.35 -15.81 26.84
N GLY A 416 -1.61 -16.07 27.94
CA GLY A 416 -1.22 -17.41 28.35
C GLY A 416 -1.88 -17.88 29.63
N LEU A 417 -1.44 -19.03 30.15
CA LEU A 417 -1.97 -19.63 31.36
C LEU A 417 -1.93 -18.71 32.59
N VAL A 418 -0.89 -17.86 32.70
CA VAL A 418 -0.73 -16.91 33.81
C VAL A 418 -1.84 -15.85 33.77
N ASP A 419 -2.16 -15.35 32.58
CA ASP A 419 -3.23 -14.37 32.40
C ASP A 419 -4.61 -15.01 32.67
N ALA A 420 -4.81 -16.24 32.21
CA ALA A 420 -6.03 -17.00 32.46
C ALA A 420 -6.27 -17.25 33.95
N LYS A 421 -5.24 -17.66 34.73
CA LYS A 421 -5.33 -17.81 36.18
C LYS A 421 -5.73 -16.51 36.86
N ARG A 422 -5.05 -15.42 36.54
CA ARG A 422 -5.36 -14.10 37.12
C ARG A 422 -6.80 -13.65 36.84
N GLU A 423 -7.34 -13.96 35.66
CA GLU A 423 -8.73 -13.63 35.33
C GLU A 423 -9.73 -14.49 36.11
N VAL A 424 -9.45 -15.80 36.31
CA VAL A 424 -10.27 -16.66 37.13
C VAL A 424 -10.28 -16.20 38.58
N ASP A 425 -9.11 -15.92 39.17
CA ASP A 425 -8.97 -15.39 40.53
C ASP A 425 -9.74 -14.06 40.71
N ARG A 426 -9.71 -13.20 39.69
CA ARG A 426 -10.48 -11.93 39.69
C ARG A 426 -11.99 -12.15 39.69
N LEU A 427 -12.47 -13.10 38.87
CA LEU A 427 -13.90 -13.46 38.82
C LEU A 427 -14.39 -14.06 40.13
N GLU A 428 -13.58 -14.89 40.78
CA GLU A 428 -13.88 -15.45 42.10
C GLU A 428 -13.98 -14.36 43.17
N ALA A 429 -12.99 -13.46 43.23
CA ALA A 429 -13.02 -12.33 44.16
C ALA A 429 -14.24 -11.40 43.93
N MET A 430 -14.65 -11.16 42.70
CA MET A 430 -15.86 -10.38 42.40
C MET A 430 -17.13 -11.06 42.85
N LYS A 431 -17.24 -12.42 42.75
CA LYS A 431 -18.37 -13.17 43.27
C LYS A 431 -18.51 -13.03 44.78
N GLU A 432 -17.39 -13.17 45.52
CA GLU A 432 -17.37 -13.02 46.98
C GLU A 432 -17.78 -11.60 47.43
N ILE A 433 -17.38 -10.54 46.68
CA ILE A 433 -17.77 -9.16 46.99
C ILE A 433 -19.29 -8.97 46.77
N ASN A 434 -19.82 -9.47 45.65
CA ASN A 434 -21.24 -9.37 45.33
C ASN A 434 -22.11 -10.16 46.34
N GLU A 435 -21.67 -11.32 46.79
CA GLU A 435 -22.36 -12.13 47.81
C GLU A 435 -22.35 -11.39 49.17
N LYS A 436 -21.25 -10.78 49.55
CA LYS A 436 -21.16 -9.97 50.77
C LYS A 436 -22.03 -8.72 50.72
N GLU A 437 -22.13 -8.07 49.58
CA GLU A 437 -23.03 -6.90 49.40
C GLU A 437 -24.51 -7.30 49.44
N GLN A 438 -24.87 -8.44 48.86
CA GLN A 438 -26.24 -8.96 48.93
C GLN A 438 -26.62 -9.37 50.33
N THR A 439 -25.78 -10.11 51.05
CA THR A 439 -26.00 -10.46 52.44
C THR A 439 -26.03 -9.24 53.36
N GLY A 440 -25.17 -8.25 53.16
CA GLY A 440 -25.18 -6.97 53.91
C GLY A 440 -26.44 -6.11 53.67
N LYS A 441 -27.09 -6.21 52.52
CA LYS A 441 -28.37 -5.54 52.25
C LYS A 441 -29.55 -6.24 52.96
N TRP A 442 -29.52 -7.56 53.06
CA TRP A 442 -30.54 -8.29 53.81
C TRP A 442 -30.52 -7.97 55.31
N PHE A 443 -29.34 -7.81 55.91
CA PHE A 443 -29.19 -7.44 57.32
C PHE A 443 -29.55 -5.96 57.61
N ARG A 444 -29.72 -5.09 56.64
CA ARG A 444 -30.15 -3.69 56.82
C ARG A 444 -31.64 -3.48 56.54
N MET A 445 -32.34 -4.49 56.07
CA MET A 445 -33.79 -4.49 55.79
C MET A 445 -34.58 -5.36 56.77
N ALA A 446 -33.89 -6.10 57.65
CA ALA A 446 -34.48 -6.84 58.82
C ALA A 446 -34.23 -6.05 60.11
#